data_9bcb24f949de73ad07f4c1b85ee25bf6
#
_entry.id   9bcb24f949de73ad07f4c1b85ee25bf6
#
_cell.length_a   1.000
_cell.length_b   1.000
_cell.length_c   1.000
_cell.angle_alpha   90.00
_cell.angle_beta   90.00
_cell.angle_gamma   90.00
#
_symmetry.space_group_name_H-M   'P 1'
#
loop_
_entity.id
_entity.type
_entity.pdbx_description
1 polymer ?
#
loop_
_entity_poly.entity_id
_entity_poly.type
_entity_poly.pdbx_seq_one_letter_code
_entity_poly.pdbx_strand_id
1 'polypeptide(L)'
;MQKKWMEEAIRYAEDKDVLVIVPAWELSLDLSKQSFFPNRWMTDGKELTNLMVVASSDKYGNPSMNSNYGAKELDLYAPGVSVYAAYTGDTYQTGTGMGLASASVAGVAALIKAYYPNLAGSQIRDILLASVTSRKGVEVEKGIEVGGKKTQDLFLFDDLCLSGGILNAYQAIVAASKLAGK
;
A
#
# COMPACT_ATOMS: atom_id res chain seq x y z
N MET A 1 4.42 23.76 -7.87
CA MET A 1 5.66 23.44 -8.63
C MET A 1 6.18 22.03 -8.25
N GLN A 2 6.39 21.72 -6.98
CA GLN A 2 6.90 20.40 -6.52
C GLN A 2 6.02 19.19 -6.90
N LYS A 3 4.68 19.32 -6.83
CA LYS A 3 3.73 18.27 -7.21
C LYS A 3 3.93 17.82 -8.66
N LYS A 4 4.02 18.76 -9.60
CA LYS A 4 4.19 18.46 -11.02
C LYS A 4 5.47 17.70 -11.31
N TRP A 5 6.58 18.04 -10.68
CA TRP A 5 7.84 17.32 -10.84
C TRP A 5 7.77 15.88 -10.33
N MET A 6 7.07 15.65 -9.21
CA MET A 6 6.85 14.30 -8.69
C MET A 6 5.97 13.47 -9.63
N GLU A 7 4.90 14.06 -10.16
CA GLU A 7 4.03 13.41 -11.14
C GLU A 7 4.80 13.04 -12.43
N GLU A 8 5.63 13.95 -12.94
CA GLU A 8 6.49 13.69 -14.10
C GLU A 8 7.50 12.58 -13.85
N ALA A 9 8.10 12.53 -12.65
CA ALA A 9 9.04 11.49 -12.28
C ALA A 9 8.36 10.10 -12.17
N ILE A 10 7.17 10.03 -11.58
CA ILE A 10 6.41 8.77 -11.47
C ILE A 10 5.91 8.32 -12.85
N ARG A 11 5.50 9.25 -13.71
CA ARG A 11 5.16 8.93 -15.10
C ARG A 11 6.35 8.40 -15.88
N TYR A 12 7.52 9.00 -15.69
CA TYR A 12 8.74 8.47 -16.29
C TYR A 12 9.05 7.04 -15.81
N ALA A 13 8.81 6.76 -14.52
CA ALA A 13 8.91 5.40 -13.98
C ALA A 13 7.88 4.46 -14.64
N GLU A 14 6.64 4.92 -14.89
CA GLU A 14 5.61 4.18 -15.61
C GLU A 14 6.06 3.83 -17.03
N ASP A 15 6.58 4.79 -17.77
CA ASP A 15 7.12 4.60 -19.14
C ASP A 15 8.30 3.60 -19.17
N LYS A 16 8.97 3.38 -18.03
CA LYS A 16 10.07 2.41 -17.87
C LYS A 16 9.64 1.11 -17.19
N ASP A 17 8.34 0.87 -17.06
CA ASP A 17 7.77 -0.33 -16.43
C ASP A 17 8.24 -0.51 -14.97
N VAL A 18 8.42 0.57 -14.24
CA VAL A 18 8.82 0.56 -12.83
C VAL A 18 7.59 0.77 -11.95
N LEU A 19 7.27 -0.20 -11.09
CA LEU A 19 6.25 -0.08 -10.07
C LEU A 19 6.80 0.73 -8.87
N VAL A 20 6.11 1.79 -8.52
CA VAL A 20 6.44 2.68 -7.39
C VAL A 20 5.52 2.36 -6.23
N ILE A 21 6.08 2.07 -5.05
CA ILE A 21 5.32 1.72 -3.85
C ILE A 21 5.65 2.71 -2.76
N VAL A 22 4.62 3.37 -2.23
CA VAL A 22 4.78 4.47 -1.27
C VAL A 22 3.93 4.24 -0.01
N PRO A 23 4.39 4.71 1.15
CA PRO A 23 3.59 4.65 2.38
C PRO A 23 2.47 5.71 2.39
N ALA A 24 1.36 5.40 3.04
CA ALA A 24 0.17 6.26 3.13
C ALA A 24 0.25 7.37 4.21
N TRP A 25 1.33 7.45 4.98
CA TRP A 25 1.57 8.34 6.12
C TRP A 25 0.69 8.08 7.37
N GLU A 26 1.12 8.63 8.52
CA GLU A 26 0.60 8.28 9.85
C GLU A 26 -0.03 9.49 10.57
N LEU A 27 -1.10 10.01 9.98
CA LEU A 27 -1.80 11.20 10.49
C LEU A 27 -3.25 10.91 10.88
N SER A 28 -3.74 9.68 10.70
CA SER A 28 -5.14 9.27 10.92
C SER A 28 -6.15 10.03 10.04
N LEU A 29 -5.71 10.47 8.85
CA LEU A 29 -6.49 11.29 7.94
C LEU A 29 -7.30 10.44 6.97
N ASP A 30 -8.50 10.91 6.65
CA ASP A 30 -9.32 10.45 5.55
C ASP A 30 -8.80 11.07 4.23
N LEU A 31 -8.17 10.26 3.42
CA LEU A 31 -7.54 10.68 2.16
C LEU A 31 -8.55 11.08 1.08
N SER A 32 -9.83 10.69 1.24
CA SER A 32 -10.90 11.14 0.36
C SER A 32 -11.23 12.63 0.55
N LYS A 33 -10.92 13.17 1.74
CA LYS A 33 -11.16 14.58 2.12
C LYS A 33 -9.92 15.46 2.00
N GLN A 34 -8.73 14.86 2.05
CA GLN A 34 -7.47 15.59 2.04
C GLN A 34 -6.50 15.01 1.01
N SER A 35 -6.12 15.81 0.03
CA SER A 35 -5.12 15.40 -0.96
C SER A 35 -3.76 15.16 -0.31
N PHE A 36 -3.22 14.02 -0.58
CA PHE A 36 -1.93 13.55 -0.10
C PHE A 36 -0.99 13.25 -1.28
N PHE A 37 0.31 13.42 -1.13
CA PHE A 37 1.29 13.15 -2.18
C PHE A 37 2.44 12.29 -1.68
N PRO A 38 2.93 11.37 -2.56
CA PRO A 38 2.38 11.02 -3.87
C PRO A 38 1.07 10.25 -3.77
N ASN A 39 0.17 10.42 -4.73
CA ASN A 39 -1.03 9.62 -4.89
C ASN A 39 -1.21 9.24 -6.37
N ARG A 40 -2.10 8.30 -6.67
CA ARG A 40 -2.31 7.84 -8.04
C ARG A 40 -3.02 8.84 -8.94
N TRP A 41 -3.69 9.84 -8.39
CA TRP A 41 -4.42 10.83 -9.15
C TRP A 41 -3.55 12.03 -9.48
N MET A 42 -3.27 12.21 -10.75
CA MET A 42 -2.51 13.34 -11.24
C MET A 42 -3.33 14.64 -11.23
N THR A 43 -2.65 15.76 -11.36
CA THR A 43 -3.29 17.08 -11.41
C THR A 43 -4.21 17.23 -12.62
N ASP A 44 -3.96 16.52 -13.72
CA ASP A 44 -4.78 16.49 -14.94
C ASP A 44 -5.94 15.46 -14.86
N GLY A 45 -6.14 14.80 -13.73
CA GLY A 45 -7.19 13.82 -13.49
C GLY A 45 -6.87 12.41 -13.99
N LYS A 46 -5.69 12.17 -14.56
CA LYS A 46 -5.27 10.83 -14.99
C LYS A 46 -4.81 10.00 -13.82
N GLU A 47 -5.02 8.70 -13.91
CA GLU A 47 -4.51 7.73 -12.95
C GLU A 47 -3.13 7.22 -13.36
N LEU A 48 -2.23 7.08 -12.38
CA LEU A 48 -0.95 6.40 -12.52
C LEU A 48 -1.15 4.91 -12.21
N THR A 49 -0.92 4.05 -13.19
CA THR A 49 -1.17 2.60 -13.05
C THR A 49 0.00 1.87 -12.38
N ASN A 50 1.14 2.53 -12.26
CA ASN A 50 2.36 2.01 -11.66
C ASN A 50 2.62 2.49 -10.22
N LEU A 51 1.65 3.13 -9.57
CA LEU A 51 1.78 3.61 -8.19
C LEU A 51 0.89 2.83 -7.25
N MET A 52 1.44 2.38 -6.12
CA MET A 52 0.70 1.78 -5.01
C MET A 52 0.91 2.58 -3.73
N VAL A 53 -0.17 2.84 -3.03
CA VAL A 53 -0.19 3.50 -1.71
C VAL A 53 -0.52 2.44 -0.66
N VAL A 54 0.37 2.26 0.31
CA VAL A 54 0.32 1.17 1.28
C VAL A 54 0.20 1.70 2.71
N ALA A 55 -0.75 1.14 3.47
CA ALA A 55 -0.88 1.38 4.91
C ALA A 55 -0.40 0.19 5.75
N SER A 56 -0.19 0.41 7.03
CA SER A 56 0.30 -0.60 7.95
C SER A 56 -0.81 -1.30 8.72
N SER A 57 -0.67 -2.62 8.88
CA SER A 57 -1.46 -3.47 9.76
C SER A 57 -0.59 -4.13 10.83
N ASP A 58 -1.24 -4.57 11.90
CA ASP A 58 -0.63 -5.45 12.89
C ASP A 58 -0.61 -6.92 12.42
N LYS A 59 -0.07 -7.81 13.25
CA LYS A 59 0.00 -9.26 12.98
C LYS A 59 -1.37 -9.97 12.96
N TYR A 60 -2.42 -9.34 13.47
CA TYR A 60 -3.79 -9.87 13.46
C TYR A 60 -4.60 -9.34 12.27
N GLY A 61 -4.02 -8.44 11.49
CA GLY A 61 -4.64 -7.81 10.35
C GLY A 61 -5.52 -6.61 10.70
N ASN A 62 -5.33 -6.02 11.87
CA ASN A 62 -6.00 -4.75 12.19
C ASN A 62 -5.19 -3.59 11.62
N PRO A 63 -5.86 -2.53 11.12
CA PRO A 63 -5.19 -1.34 10.65
C PRO A 63 -4.38 -0.68 11.79
N SER A 64 -3.20 -0.16 11.49
CA SER A 64 -2.51 0.72 12.43
C SER A 64 -3.40 1.92 12.75
N MET A 65 -3.53 2.26 14.03
CA MET A 65 -4.38 3.35 14.51
C MET A 65 -4.03 4.70 13.88
N ASN A 66 -2.75 4.93 13.61
CA ASN A 66 -2.26 6.19 13.07
C ASN A 66 -2.22 6.24 11.54
N SER A 67 -2.38 5.10 10.81
CA SER A 67 -2.31 5.14 9.34
C SER A 67 -3.43 6.01 8.77
N ASN A 68 -3.15 6.69 7.66
CA ASN A 68 -4.20 7.29 6.86
C ASN A 68 -5.06 6.19 6.21
N TYR A 69 -6.24 6.53 5.70
CA TYR A 69 -7.18 5.61 5.10
C TYR A 69 -7.98 6.26 3.97
N GLY A 70 -8.59 5.46 3.10
CA GLY A 70 -9.43 5.92 2.00
C GLY A 70 -9.67 4.82 0.99
N ALA A 71 -10.93 4.48 0.73
CA ALA A 71 -11.36 3.37 -0.11
C ALA A 71 -10.81 3.42 -1.55
N LYS A 72 -10.47 4.59 -2.06
CA LYS A 72 -9.94 4.78 -3.43
C LYS A 72 -8.49 5.25 -3.46
N GLU A 73 -8.03 5.87 -2.40
CA GLU A 73 -6.73 6.54 -2.30
C GLU A 73 -5.64 5.60 -1.79
N LEU A 74 -6.04 4.60 -0.99
CA LEU A 74 -5.17 3.57 -0.46
C LEU A 74 -5.37 2.24 -1.21
N ASP A 75 -4.30 1.55 -1.55
CA ASP A 75 -4.38 0.29 -2.31
C ASP A 75 -4.64 -0.92 -1.41
N LEU A 76 -3.80 -1.14 -0.42
CA LEU A 76 -3.90 -2.28 0.50
C LEU A 76 -3.17 -2.00 1.82
N TYR A 77 -3.42 -2.85 2.79
CA TYR A 77 -2.66 -2.93 4.03
C TYR A 77 -1.57 -4.00 3.96
N ALA A 78 -0.46 -3.78 4.67
CA ALA A 78 0.60 -4.77 4.82
C ALA A 78 1.19 -4.72 6.23
N PRO A 79 1.87 -5.79 6.71
CA PRO A 79 2.51 -5.80 8.01
C PRO A 79 3.47 -4.64 8.18
N GLY A 80 3.24 -3.80 9.18
CA GLY A 80 4.07 -2.62 9.49
C GLY A 80 4.09 -2.28 10.97
N VAL A 81 3.38 -3.05 11.83
CA VAL A 81 3.38 -2.87 13.28
C VAL A 81 4.18 -4.01 13.91
N SER A 82 5.19 -3.66 14.70
CA SER A 82 6.09 -4.61 15.39
C SER A 82 6.75 -5.61 14.43
N VAL A 83 7.28 -5.10 13.31
CA VAL A 83 7.99 -5.90 12.31
C VAL A 83 9.47 -5.97 12.66
N TYR A 84 10.01 -7.19 12.71
CA TYR A 84 11.45 -7.43 12.90
C TYR A 84 12.15 -7.28 11.55
N ALA A 85 13.05 -6.31 11.45
CA ALA A 85 13.70 -5.93 10.20
C ALA A 85 15.15 -5.50 10.41
N ALA A 86 15.91 -5.45 9.32
CA ALA A 86 17.27 -4.90 9.31
C ALA A 86 17.25 -3.42 9.71
N TYR A 87 18.24 -3.04 10.51
CA TYR A 87 18.39 -1.70 11.04
C TYR A 87 19.82 -1.18 10.86
N THR A 88 20.07 0.08 11.18
CA THR A 88 21.39 0.69 11.06
C THR A 88 22.42 -0.02 11.96
N GLY A 89 23.70 -0.02 11.53
CA GLY A 89 24.79 -0.62 12.31
C GLY A 89 24.81 -2.15 12.31
N ASP A 90 24.37 -2.76 11.22
CA ASP A 90 24.37 -4.24 11.06
C ASP A 90 23.58 -4.96 12.15
N THR A 91 22.44 -4.38 12.53
CA THR A 91 21.55 -4.92 13.57
C THR A 91 20.18 -5.26 13.03
N TYR A 92 19.42 -6.03 13.80
CA TYR A 92 18.02 -6.30 13.54
C TYR A 92 17.20 -5.87 14.75
N GLN A 93 16.12 -5.13 14.51
CA GLN A 93 15.26 -4.63 15.58
C GLN A 93 13.79 -4.72 15.17
N THR A 94 12.91 -4.71 16.17
CA THR A 94 11.47 -4.59 15.96
C THR A 94 11.12 -3.12 15.80
N GLY A 95 10.52 -2.78 14.67
CA GLY A 95 10.07 -1.44 14.33
C GLY A 95 8.58 -1.38 14.02
N THR A 96 8.01 -0.19 14.07
CA THR A 96 6.65 0.09 13.62
C THR A 96 6.68 1.29 12.70
N GLY A 97 6.00 1.19 11.55
CA GLY A 97 5.89 2.28 10.59
C GLY A 97 5.41 1.80 9.23
N MET A 98 4.76 2.68 8.49
CA MET A 98 4.27 2.38 7.14
C MET A 98 5.39 2.20 6.12
N GLY A 99 6.58 2.72 6.37
CA GLY A 99 7.76 2.40 5.58
C GLY A 99 8.07 0.91 5.56
N LEU A 100 7.88 0.20 6.69
CA LEU A 100 8.04 -1.25 6.77
C LEU A 100 6.95 -2.00 5.98
N ALA A 101 5.71 -1.49 6.02
CA ALA A 101 4.61 -2.04 5.25
C ALA A 101 4.85 -1.89 3.74
N SER A 102 5.23 -0.69 3.26
CA SER A 102 5.53 -0.45 1.85
C SER A 102 6.76 -1.26 1.40
N ALA A 103 7.78 -1.41 2.23
CA ALA A 103 8.94 -2.27 1.95
C ALA A 103 8.54 -3.75 1.83
N SER A 104 7.61 -4.24 2.66
CA SER A 104 7.08 -5.61 2.54
C SER A 104 6.38 -5.85 1.21
N VAL A 105 5.55 -4.89 0.75
CA VAL A 105 4.89 -4.95 -0.56
C VAL A 105 5.92 -4.90 -1.69
N ALA A 106 6.93 -4.03 -1.58
CA ALA A 106 8.01 -3.92 -2.56
C ALA A 106 8.81 -5.23 -2.66
N GLY A 107 9.07 -5.89 -1.53
CA GLY A 107 9.73 -7.20 -1.49
C GLY A 107 8.94 -8.29 -2.22
N VAL A 108 7.61 -8.35 -2.03
CA VAL A 108 6.74 -9.30 -2.74
C VAL A 108 6.67 -8.95 -4.23
N ALA A 109 6.57 -7.67 -4.60
CA ALA A 109 6.60 -7.25 -6.00
C ALA A 109 7.92 -7.62 -6.68
N ALA A 110 9.06 -7.40 -6.01
CA ALA A 110 10.38 -7.79 -6.50
C ALA A 110 10.51 -9.32 -6.66
N LEU A 111 9.96 -10.09 -5.73
CA LEU A 111 9.92 -11.55 -5.81
C LEU A 111 9.12 -12.00 -7.04
N ILE A 112 7.95 -11.42 -7.29
CA ILE A 112 7.16 -11.70 -8.49
C ILE A 112 7.96 -11.37 -9.74
N LYS A 113 8.56 -10.18 -9.83
CA LYS A 113 9.35 -9.75 -11.00
C LYS A 113 10.57 -10.63 -11.24
N ALA A 114 11.21 -11.14 -10.18
CA ALA A 114 12.37 -12.06 -10.30
C ALA A 114 12.00 -13.41 -10.92
N TYR A 115 10.86 -13.98 -10.53
CA TYR A 115 10.39 -15.27 -11.08
C TYR A 115 9.62 -15.13 -12.39
N TYR A 116 8.98 -14.01 -12.62
CA TYR A 116 8.16 -13.71 -13.80
C TYR A 116 8.56 -12.38 -14.43
N PRO A 117 9.77 -12.29 -15.01
CA PRO A 117 10.35 -11.01 -15.47
C PRO A 117 9.57 -10.33 -16.60
N ASN A 118 8.72 -11.08 -17.31
CA ASN A 118 7.89 -10.55 -18.40
C ASN A 118 6.58 -9.86 -17.91
N LEU A 119 6.23 -9.99 -16.63
CA LEU A 119 5.08 -9.27 -16.08
C LEU A 119 5.40 -7.79 -15.97
N ALA A 120 4.52 -6.94 -16.52
CA ALA A 120 4.62 -5.49 -16.38
C ALA A 120 4.38 -5.06 -14.92
N GLY A 121 4.92 -3.89 -14.54
CA GLY A 121 4.73 -3.33 -13.21
C GLY A 121 3.25 -3.13 -12.86
N SER A 122 2.42 -2.69 -13.82
CA SER A 122 0.97 -2.59 -13.66
C SER A 122 0.30 -3.95 -13.43
N GLN A 123 0.73 -5.01 -14.12
CA GLN A 123 0.23 -6.36 -13.91
C GLN A 123 0.60 -6.88 -12.52
N ILE A 124 1.81 -6.59 -12.03
CA ILE A 124 2.23 -6.94 -10.67
C ILE A 124 1.35 -6.21 -9.65
N ARG A 125 1.06 -4.92 -9.86
CA ARG A 125 0.12 -4.18 -9.03
C ARG A 125 -1.24 -4.86 -8.97
N ASP A 126 -1.82 -5.21 -10.11
CA ASP A 126 -3.13 -5.85 -10.19
C ASP A 126 -3.15 -7.23 -9.50
N ILE A 127 -2.08 -8.01 -9.64
CA ILE A 127 -1.88 -9.27 -8.91
C ILE A 127 -1.90 -9.03 -7.41
N LEU A 128 -1.14 -8.04 -6.91
CA LEU A 128 -1.06 -7.72 -5.48
C LEU A 128 -2.43 -7.31 -4.92
N LEU A 129 -3.19 -6.50 -5.67
CA LEU A 129 -4.53 -6.06 -5.26
C LEU A 129 -5.55 -7.23 -5.25
N ALA A 130 -5.48 -8.11 -6.24
CA ALA A 130 -6.42 -9.22 -6.39
C ALA A 130 -6.13 -10.39 -5.44
N SER A 131 -4.90 -10.50 -4.92
CA SER A 131 -4.43 -11.63 -4.11
C SER A 131 -4.37 -11.37 -2.61
N VAL A 132 -4.93 -10.27 -2.12
CA VAL A 132 -4.94 -9.94 -0.69
C VAL A 132 -5.67 -10.99 0.15
N THR A 133 -5.29 -11.13 1.40
CA THR A 133 -6.14 -11.75 2.41
C THR A 133 -7.30 -10.81 2.66
N SER A 134 -8.49 -11.18 2.16
CA SER A 134 -9.69 -10.35 2.24
C SER A 134 -10.11 -10.13 3.69
N ARG A 135 -10.44 -8.89 4.00
CA ARG A 135 -11.05 -8.45 5.26
C ARG A 135 -12.41 -7.78 5.02
N LYS A 136 -12.97 -7.98 3.82
CA LYS A 136 -14.26 -7.40 3.43
C LYS A 136 -15.36 -7.79 4.38
N GLY A 137 -16.18 -6.80 4.77
CA GLY A 137 -17.27 -6.99 5.74
C GLY A 137 -16.82 -7.12 7.20
N VAL A 138 -15.52 -6.98 7.50
CA VAL A 138 -15.01 -7.01 8.89
C VAL A 138 -15.01 -5.61 9.45
N GLU A 139 -15.65 -5.41 10.61
CA GLU A 139 -15.55 -4.17 11.38
C GLU A 139 -14.22 -4.12 12.13
N VAL A 140 -13.56 -2.97 12.07
CA VAL A 140 -12.28 -2.72 12.72
C VAL A 140 -12.28 -1.33 13.36
N GLU A 141 -11.59 -1.21 14.49
CA GLU A 141 -11.31 0.09 15.09
C GLU A 141 -10.21 0.81 14.29
N LYS A 142 -10.43 2.09 14.05
CA LYS A 142 -9.48 2.95 13.34
C LYS A 142 -9.37 4.30 14.02
N GLY A 143 -8.13 4.75 14.21
CA GLY A 143 -7.88 6.12 14.64
C GLY A 143 -8.23 7.10 13.54
N ILE A 144 -8.96 8.14 13.91
CA ILE A 144 -9.36 9.24 13.04
C ILE A 144 -8.93 10.57 13.64
N GLU A 145 -8.80 11.60 12.80
CA GLU A 145 -8.56 12.97 13.24
C GLU A 145 -9.80 13.82 12.95
N VAL A 146 -10.36 14.43 13.99
CA VAL A 146 -11.55 15.30 13.89
C VAL A 146 -11.27 16.60 14.62
N GLY A 147 -11.22 17.71 13.87
CA GLY A 147 -11.03 19.04 14.44
C GLY A 147 -9.73 19.20 15.24
N GLY A 148 -8.62 18.57 14.78
CA GLY A 148 -7.32 18.61 15.46
C GLY A 148 -7.18 17.65 16.64
N LYS A 149 -8.19 16.79 16.89
CA LYS A 149 -8.17 15.79 17.96
C LYS A 149 -8.17 14.38 17.37
N LYS A 150 -7.30 13.53 17.91
CA LYS A 150 -7.31 12.10 17.58
C LYS A 150 -8.37 11.39 18.43
N THR A 151 -9.21 10.60 17.78
CA THR A 151 -10.21 9.72 18.38
C THR A 151 -10.23 8.40 17.65
N GLN A 152 -11.18 7.52 17.97
CA GLN A 152 -11.34 6.20 17.32
C GLN A 152 -12.79 6.07 16.87
N ASP A 153 -12.98 5.36 15.76
CA ASP A 153 -14.29 5.00 15.24
C ASP A 153 -14.25 3.61 14.63
N LEU A 154 -15.42 3.00 14.43
CA LEU A 154 -15.58 1.71 13.76
C LEU A 154 -15.79 1.90 12.26
N PHE A 155 -15.06 1.14 11.48
CA PHE A 155 -15.16 1.13 10.02
C PHE A 155 -15.30 -0.30 9.50
N LEU A 156 -16.03 -0.45 8.40
CA LEU A 156 -15.84 -1.64 7.58
C LEU A 156 -14.47 -1.55 6.89
N PHE A 157 -13.77 -2.68 6.85
CA PHE A 157 -12.42 -2.70 6.23
C PHE A 157 -12.46 -2.29 4.75
N ASP A 158 -13.60 -2.49 4.07
CA ASP A 158 -13.86 -2.07 2.69
C ASP A 158 -13.76 -0.55 2.49
N ASP A 159 -14.07 0.22 3.53
CA ASP A 159 -14.02 1.68 3.48
C ASP A 159 -12.60 2.25 3.70
N LEU A 160 -11.65 1.38 4.06
CA LEU A 160 -10.31 1.81 4.42
C LEU A 160 -9.30 1.72 3.27
N CYS A 161 -9.50 0.80 2.29
CA CYS A 161 -8.61 0.65 1.14
C CYS A 161 -9.31 -0.03 -0.05
N LEU A 162 -8.76 0.17 -1.24
CA LEU A 162 -9.29 -0.31 -2.51
C LEU A 162 -9.46 -1.83 -2.56
N SER A 163 -8.48 -2.59 -2.07
CA SER A 163 -8.51 -4.06 -2.12
C SER A 163 -9.42 -4.67 -1.06
N GLY A 164 -9.76 -3.93 0.02
CA GLY A 164 -10.45 -4.46 1.18
C GLY A 164 -9.66 -5.57 1.90
N GLY A 165 -8.32 -5.50 1.88
CA GLY A 165 -7.52 -6.58 2.44
C GLY A 165 -6.06 -6.27 2.72
N ILE A 166 -5.34 -7.33 3.09
CA ILE A 166 -3.96 -7.30 3.56
C ILE A 166 -3.08 -8.10 2.59
N LEU A 167 -1.87 -7.62 2.35
CA LEU A 167 -0.85 -8.29 1.54
C LEU A 167 -0.76 -9.79 1.84
N ASN A 168 -0.82 -10.60 0.78
CA ASN A 168 -0.61 -12.05 0.88
C ASN A 168 0.41 -12.49 -0.18
N ALA A 169 1.65 -12.65 0.23
CA ALA A 169 2.76 -13.01 -0.66
C ALA A 169 2.54 -14.37 -1.36
N TYR A 170 2.01 -15.36 -0.64
CA TYR A 170 1.74 -16.68 -1.21
C TYR A 170 0.70 -16.62 -2.34
N GLN A 171 -0.44 -16.01 -2.07
CA GLN A 171 -1.50 -15.87 -3.08
C GLN A 171 -1.04 -15.03 -4.27
N ALA A 172 -0.22 -14.01 -4.04
CA ALA A 172 0.35 -13.17 -5.08
C ALA A 172 1.26 -13.99 -6.03
N ILE A 173 2.14 -14.82 -5.49
CA ILE A 173 3.00 -15.69 -6.30
C ILE A 173 2.18 -16.74 -7.06
N VAL A 174 1.17 -17.35 -6.43
CA VAL A 174 0.25 -18.29 -7.10
C VAL A 174 -0.50 -17.62 -8.24
N ALA A 175 -0.99 -16.38 -8.03
CA ALA A 175 -1.67 -15.62 -9.09
C ALA A 175 -0.71 -15.27 -10.24
N ALA A 176 0.51 -14.84 -9.93
CA ALA A 176 1.54 -14.55 -10.93
C ALA A 176 1.90 -15.78 -11.76
N SER A 177 2.05 -16.95 -11.13
CA SER A 177 2.31 -18.24 -11.81
C SER A 177 1.21 -18.56 -12.82
N LYS A 178 -0.05 -18.45 -12.44
CA LYS A 178 -1.20 -18.70 -13.32
C LYS A 178 -1.23 -17.74 -14.52
N LEU A 179 -0.98 -16.44 -14.28
CA LEU A 179 -0.97 -15.43 -15.34
C LEU A 179 0.21 -15.64 -16.31
N ALA A 180 1.35 -16.10 -15.82
CA ALA A 180 2.54 -16.38 -16.62
C ALA A 180 2.47 -17.73 -17.36
N GLY A 181 1.40 -18.52 -17.21
CA GLY A 181 1.21 -19.82 -17.88
C GLY A 181 2.14 -20.94 -17.36
N LYS A 182 2.52 -20.87 -16.08
CA LYS A 182 3.37 -21.86 -15.41
C LYS A 182 2.64 -22.55 -14.27
#